data_3db113297a2270134607f96b768ed787
#
_entry.id   3db113297a2270134607f96b768ed787
#
_cell.length_a   1.000
_cell.length_b   1.000
_cell.length_c   1.000
_cell.angle_alpha   90.00
_cell.angle_beta   90.00
_cell.angle_gamma   90.00
#
_symmetry.space_group_name_H-M   'P 1'
#
loop_
_entity.id
_entity.type
_entity.pdbx_description
1 polymer ?
#
loop_
_entity_poly.entity_id
_entity_poly.type
_entity_poly.pdbx_seq_one_letter_code
_entity_poly.pdbx_strand_id
1 'polypeptide(L)'
;MDELKRIKNEVQPQEILLVVDAMTGQDAVNVAKSFNDLLDITGVILTKLDGDTRGGAALSVRAVTGKPIKFAGTGEKLENLEVFHPERMASRILGMGDVLTLIEDAESKIDAKKVGEIEKKIRQNKMDLNDLLDQLNQVRKMGPLKSILSKLPGME
;
A
#
# COMPACT_ATOMS: atom_id res chain seq x y z
N MET A 1 9.00 28.77 -2.44
CA MET A 1 7.61 28.92 -1.96
C MET A 1 6.80 29.92 -2.79
N ASP A 2 7.33 31.10 -3.14
CA ASP A 2 6.61 32.09 -3.97
C ASP A 2 6.33 31.62 -5.39
N GLU A 3 7.20 30.79 -5.95
CA GLU A 3 6.99 30.14 -7.24
C GLU A 3 5.77 29.22 -7.21
N LEU A 4 5.62 28.39 -6.18
CA LEU A 4 4.47 27.49 -6.03
C LEU A 4 3.15 28.24 -5.87
N LYS A 5 3.15 29.38 -5.17
CA LYS A 5 1.99 30.26 -5.11
C LYS A 5 1.61 30.82 -6.47
N ARG A 6 2.60 31.26 -7.26
CA ARG A 6 2.35 31.75 -8.61
C ARG A 6 1.79 30.66 -9.50
N ILE A 7 2.37 29.46 -9.46
CA ILE A 7 1.87 28.29 -10.22
C ILE A 7 0.42 27.97 -9.80
N LYS A 8 0.13 27.91 -8.49
CA LYS A 8 -1.23 27.69 -8.00
C LYS A 8 -2.23 28.70 -8.56
N ASN A 9 -1.86 29.98 -8.54
CA ASN A 9 -2.74 31.05 -9.02
C ASN A 9 -2.96 31.03 -10.52
N GLU A 10 -1.91 30.67 -11.30
CA GLU A 10 -1.96 30.61 -12.76
C GLU A 10 -2.74 29.40 -13.27
N VAL A 11 -2.44 28.23 -12.68
CA VAL A 11 -3.00 26.94 -13.13
C VAL A 11 -4.36 26.64 -12.50
N GLN A 12 -4.63 27.18 -11.32
CA GLN A 12 -5.84 26.89 -10.51
C GLN A 12 -6.16 25.39 -10.44
N PRO A 13 -5.23 24.55 -9.94
CA PRO A 13 -5.41 23.11 -9.95
C PRO A 13 -6.57 22.68 -9.04
N GLN A 14 -7.32 21.67 -9.45
CA GLN A 14 -8.39 21.07 -8.66
C GLN A 14 -7.84 20.31 -7.43
N GLU A 15 -6.63 19.79 -7.55
CA GLU A 15 -5.95 19.03 -6.51
C GLU A 15 -4.52 19.51 -6.33
N ILE A 16 -4.13 19.71 -5.08
CA ILE A 16 -2.75 19.99 -4.68
C ILE A 16 -2.32 18.89 -3.72
N LEU A 17 -1.55 17.92 -4.22
CA LEU A 17 -1.09 16.79 -3.45
C LEU A 17 0.35 17.00 -3.01
N LEU A 18 0.59 16.92 -1.71
CA LEU A 18 1.93 16.96 -1.15
C LEU A 18 2.48 15.54 -1.04
N VAL A 19 3.65 15.32 -1.63
CA VAL A 19 4.38 14.05 -1.50
C VAL A 19 5.32 14.15 -0.30
N VAL A 20 5.20 13.22 0.63
CA VAL A 20 5.96 13.18 1.89
C VAL A 20 6.58 11.80 2.08
N ASP A 21 7.85 11.78 2.46
CA ASP A 21 8.56 10.56 2.82
C ASP A 21 8.26 10.19 4.29
N ALA A 22 7.63 9.04 4.50
CA ALA A 22 7.24 8.57 5.84
C ALA A 22 8.44 8.31 6.77
N MET A 23 9.62 8.06 6.19
CA MET A 23 10.85 7.78 6.96
C MET A 23 11.51 9.02 7.55
N THR A 24 11.11 10.23 7.13
CA THR A 24 11.71 11.48 7.62
C THR A 24 11.20 11.92 9.00
N GLY A 25 10.24 11.18 9.58
CA GLY A 25 9.77 11.40 10.93
C GLY A 25 9.16 12.81 11.14
N GLN A 26 9.62 13.52 12.16
CA GLN A 26 9.07 14.84 12.53
C GLN A 26 9.28 15.92 11.45
N ASP A 27 10.31 15.80 10.63
CA ASP A 27 10.54 16.75 9.53
C ASP A 27 9.43 16.67 8.48
N ALA A 28 8.90 15.46 8.23
CA ALA A 28 7.73 15.28 7.38
C ALA A 28 6.54 16.12 7.85
N VAL A 29 6.31 16.16 9.16
CA VAL A 29 5.19 16.88 9.77
C VAL A 29 5.37 18.39 9.63
N ASN A 30 6.57 18.90 9.90
CA ASN A 30 6.90 20.32 9.79
C ASN A 30 6.78 20.81 8.34
N VAL A 31 7.29 20.04 7.40
CA VAL A 31 7.16 20.32 5.96
C VAL A 31 5.69 20.33 5.55
N ALA A 32 4.94 19.31 5.92
CA ALA A 32 3.51 19.21 5.58
C ALA A 32 2.71 20.38 6.12
N LYS A 33 2.98 20.81 7.36
CA LYS A 33 2.35 22.01 7.93
C LYS A 33 2.66 23.25 7.11
N SER A 34 3.94 23.50 6.81
CA SER A 34 4.38 24.69 6.07
C SER A 34 3.76 24.75 4.67
N PHE A 35 3.67 23.62 3.97
CA PHE A 35 3.03 23.55 2.66
C PHE A 35 1.51 23.74 2.74
N ASN A 36 0.86 23.17 3.76
CA ASN A 36 -0.57 23.34 3.98
C ASN A 36 -0.92 24.80 4.26
N ASP A 37 -0.19 25.44 5.17
CA ASP A 37 -0.44 26.84 5.54
C ASP A 37 -0.27 27.80 4.36
N LEU A 38 0.64 27.45 3.43
CA LEU A 38 0.97 28.30 2.29
C LEU A 38 0.11 28.06 1.06
N LEU A 39 -0.20 26.81 0.76
CA LEU A 39 -0.82 26.38 -0.50
C LEU A 39 -2.23 25.82 -0.30
N ASP A 40 -2.67 25.58 0.93
CA ASP A 40 -3.92 24.89 1.23
C ASP A 40 -4.01 23.60 0.41
N ILE A 41 -3.13 22.65 0.73
CA ILE A 41 -3.08 21.35 0.04
C ILE A 41 -4.41 20.61 0.17
N THR A 42 -4.79 19.82 -0.81
CA THR A 42 -6.04 19.05 -0.81
C THR A 42 -5.87 17.61 -0.34
N GLY A 43 -4.64 17.12 -0.31
CA GLY A 43 -4.31 15.78 0.15
C GLY A 43 -2.80 15.53 0.23
N VAL A 44 -2.46 14.37 0.75
CA VAL A 44 -1.08 13.94 0.95
C VAL A 44 -0.88 12.57 0.30
N ILE A 45 0.30 12.37 -0.27
CA ILE A 45 0.83 11.08 -0.71
C ILE A 45 1.97 10.73 0.23
N LEU A 46 1.89 9.61 0.94
CA LEU A 46 2.97 9.10 1.77
C LEU A 46 3.78 8.06 1.00
N THR A 47 5.08 8.25 0.91
CA THR A 47 6.01 7.30 0.30
C THR A 47 6.81 6.54 1.35
N LYS A 48 7.42 5.43 0.95
CA LYS A 48 8.25 4.56 1.80
C LYS A 48 7.54 3.98 3.02
N LEU A 49 6.24 3.71 2.88
CA LEU A 49 5.46 3.08 3.95
C LEU A 49 5.85 1.62 4.22
N ASP A 50 6.56 0.98 3.31
CA ASP A 50 7.20 -0.32 3.51
C ASP A 50 8.28 -0.30 4.61
N GLY A 51 8.92 0.87 4.83
CA GLY A 51 9.88 1.09 5.91
C GLY A 51 9.27 1.63 7.21
N ASP A 52 8.06 2.18 7.18
CA ASP A 52 7.36 2.71 8.37
C ASP A 52 6.45 1.66 8.99
N THR A 53 7.03 0.79 9.82
CA THR A 53 6.30 -0.31 10.48
C THR A 53 5.22 0.17 11.46
N ARG A 54 5.34 1.40 11.97
CA ARG A 54 4.44 1.95 13.01
C ARG A 54 3.42 2.95 12.49
N GLY A 55 3.51 3.39 11.21
CA GLY A 55 2.59 4.35 10.61
C GLY A 55 2.53 5.72 11.31
N GLY A 56 3.55 6.07 12.09
CA GLY A 56 3.57 7.30 12.89
C GLY A 56 3.51 8.57 12.05
N ALA A 57 4.16 8.57 10.88
CA ALA A 57 4.11 9.68 9.95
C ALA A 57 2.68 9.95 9.44
N ALA A 58 1.91 8.89 9.12
CA ALA A 58 0.54 9.01 8.66
C ALA A 58 -0.36 9.73 9.69
N LEU A 59 -0.29 9.28 10.95
CA LEU A 59 -1.06 9.88 12.03
C LEU A 59 -0.68 11.35 12.27
N SER A 60 0.63 11.63 12.34
CA SER A 60 1.14 12.96 12.65
C SER A 60 0.84 13.97 11.53
N VAL A 61 1.06 13.60 10.28
CA VAL A 61 0.76 14.45 9.12
C VAL A 61 -0.75 14.74 9.04
N ARG A 62 -1.59 13.72 9.24
CA ARG A 62 -3.05 13.90 9.26
C ARG A 62 -3.50 14.82 10.39
N ALA A 63 -2.96 14.64 11.60
CA ALA A 63 -3.31 15.45 12.76
C ALA A 63 -2.95 16.93 12.56
N VAL A 64 -1.77 17.21 11.99
CA VAL A 64 -1.26 18.58 11.83
C VAL A 64 -1.87 19.31 10.64
N THR A 65 -2.07 18.63 9.51
CA THR A 65 -2.62 19.27 8.29
C THR A 65 -4.13 19.27 8.23
N GLY A 66 -4.80 18.34 8.91
CA GLY A 66 -6.24 18.07 8.75
C GLY A 66 -6.62 17.49 7.39
N LYS A 67 -5.64 17.29 6.48
CA LYS A 67 -5.89 16.85 5.09
C LYS A 67 -5.84 15.33 4.97
N PRO A 68 -6.63 14.73 4.06
CA PRO A 68 -6.63 13.28 3.88
C PRO A 68 -5.31 12.81 3.24
N ILE A 69 -4.85 11.64 3.67
CA ILE A 69 -3.86 10.89 2.91
C ILE A 69 -4.63 10.18 1.79
N LYS A 70 -4.26 10.41 0.54
CA LYS A 70 -4.97 9.85 -0.62
C LYS A 70 -4.29 8.62 -1.17
N PHE A 71 -2.96 8.63 -1.20
CA PHE A 71 -2.18 7.53 -1.76
C PHE A 71 -1.03 7.14 -0.85
N ALA A 72 -0.65 5.88 -0.96
CA ALA A 72 0.45 5.24 -0.26
C ALA A 72 1.44 4.64 -1.26
N GLY A 73 2.72 4.95 -1.12
CA GLY A 73 3.82 4.30 -1.84
C GLY A 73 4.50 3.28 -0.95
N THR A 74 4.43 2.02 -1.34
CA THR A 74 4.96 0.86 -0.60
C THR A 74 6.15 0.22 -1.30
N GLY A 75 6.71 0.87 -2.31
CA GLY A 75 7.86 0.41 -3.08
C GLY A 75 8.20 1.34 -4.24
N GLU A 76 9.08 0.87 -5.15
CA GLU A 76 9.64 1.71 -6.22
C GLU A 76 8.92 1.57 -7.58
N LYS A 77 8.04 0.58 -7.72
CA LYS A 77 7.32 0.33 -8.97
C LYS A 77 5.98 1.05 -8.99
N LEU A 78 5.42 1.28 -10.19
CA LEU A 78 4.13 1.93 -10.35
C LEU A 78 2.99 1.16 -9.65
N GLU A 79 3.03 -0.15 -9.67
CA GLU A 79 2.07 -1.01 -8.97
C GLU A 79 2.15 -0.90 -7.43
N ASN A 80 3.21 -0.29 -6.88
CA ASN A 80 3.35 -0.04 -5.45
C ASN A 80 2.79 1.33 -5.02
N LEU A 81 2.15 2.07 -5.92
CA LEU A 81 1.36 3.24 -5.57
C LEU A 81 -0.12 2.82 -5.48
N GLU A 82 -0.64 2.82 -4.28
CA GLU A 82 -2.01 2.38 -3.99
C GLU A 82 -2.84 3.48 -3.33
N VAL A 83 -4.16 3.34 -3.37
CA VAL A 83 -5.06 4.20 -2.62
C VAL A 83 -4.84 3.96 -1.12
N PHE A 84 -4.77 5.03 -0.34
CA PHE A 84 -4.59 4.89 1.10
C PHE A 84 -5.87 4.40 1.79
N HIS A 85 -5.77 3.29 2.51
CA HIS A 85 -6.86 2.68 3.29
C HIS A 85 -6.64 2.91 4.79
N PRO A 86 -7.34 3.86 5.44
CA PRO A 86 -7.14 4.19 6.85
C PRO A 86 -7.33 3.01 7.79
N GLU A 87 -8.30 2.13 7.51
CA GLU A 87 -8.61 0.96 8.32
C GLU A 87 -7.46 -0.07 8.32
N ARG A 88 -6.84 -0.28 7.15
CA ARG A 88 -5.68 -1.17 7.03
C ARG A 88 -4.47 -0.61 7.78
N MET A 89 -4.25 0.70 7.66
CA MET A 89 -3.19 1.37 8.40
C MET A 89 -3.42 1.28 9.91
N ALA A 90 -4.65 1.49 10.38
CA ALA A 90 -4.99 1.34 11.79
C ALA A 90 -4.75 -0.09 12.30
N SER A 91 -5.16 -1.11 11.55
CA SER A 91 -4.91 -2.51 11.87
C SER A 91 -3.42 -2.83 11.95
N ARG A 92 -2.63 -2.28 11.02
CA ARG A 92 -1.18 -2.44 11.01
C ARG A 92 -0.52 -1.79 12.22
N ILE A 93 -0.93 -0.55 12.58
CA ILE A 93 -0.42 0.16 13.77
C ILE A 93 -0.74 -0.60 15.07
N LEU A 94 -1.91 -1.23 15.14
CA LEU A 94 -2.35 -2.02 16.29
C LEU A 94 -1.74 -3.44 16.35
N GLY A 95 -0.87 -3.78 15.38
CA GLY A 95 -0.26 -5.12 15.32
C GLY A 95 -1.23 -6.23 14.94
N MET A 96 -2.39 -5.90 14.38
CA MET A 96 -3.41 -6.88 13.96
C MET A 96 -3.10 -7.50 12.59
N GLY A 97 -2.01 -7.07 11.95
CA GLY A 97 -1.64 -7.48 10.60
C GLY A 97 -2.52 -6.88 9.51
N ASP A 98 -2.12 -7.04 8.27
CA ASP A 98 -2.88 -6.60 7.10
C ASP A 98 -3.46 -7.82 6.36
N VAL A 99 -4.41 -8.50 7.02
CA VAL A 99 -5.03 -9.72 6.50
C VAL A 99 -5.84 -9.43 5.22
N LEU A 100 -6.44 -8.24 5.10
CA LEU A 100 -7.22 -7.87 3.93
C LEU A 100 -6.34 -7.73 2.68
N THR A 101 -5.20 -7.05 2.78
CA THR A 101 -4.23 -6.98 1.68
C THR A 101 -3.70 -8.37 1.30
N LEU A 102 -3.50 -9.26 2.28
CA LEU A 102 -3.09 -10.63 2.01
C LEU A 102 -4.13 -11.38 1.18
N ILE A 103 -5.41 -11.22 1.54
CA ILE A 103 -6.53 -11.84 0.81
C ILE A 103 -6.62 -11.29 -0.62
N GLU A 104 -6.58 -9.96 -0.80
CA GLU A 104 -6.63 -9.32 -2.12
C GLU A 104 -5.44 -9.71 -3.00
N ASP A 105 -4.22 -9.72 -2.44
CA ASP A 105 -3.02 -10.19 -3.13
C ASP A 105 -3.14 -11.66 -3.55
N ALA A 106 -3.73 -12.50 -2.71
CA ALA A 106 -3.99 -13.89 -3.03
C ALA A 106 -5.05 -14.01 -4.15
N GLU A 107 -6.17 -13.31 -4.02
CA GLU A 107 -7.25 -13.31 -5.03
C GLU A 107 -6.77 -12.81 -6.39
N SER A 108 -5.97 -11.74 -6.43
CA SER A 108 -5.44 -11.17 -7.68
C SER A 108 -4.47 -12.10 -8.42
N LYS A 109 -3.78 -12.99 -7.69
CA LYS A 109 -2.78 -13.92 -8.23
C LYS A 109 -3.33 -15.33 -8.50
N ILE A 110 -4.52 -15.63 -7.98
CA ILE A 110 -5.19 -16.91 -8.18
C ILE A 110 -6.08 -16.83 -9.42
N ASP A 111 -5.77 -17.61 -10.44
CA ASP A 111 -6.63 -17.80 -11.59
C ASP A 111 -7.80 -18.73 -11.20
N ALA A 112 -8.97 -18.14 -10.91
CA ALA A 112 -10.17 -18.87 -10.48
C ALA A 112 -10.58 -19.99 -11.44
N LYS A 113 -10.30 -19.86 -12.76
CA LYS A 113 -10.56 -20.91 -13.74
C LYS A 113 -9.65 -22.11 -13.52
N LYS A 114 -8.37 -21.86 -13.25
CA LYS A 114 -7.41 -22.93 -12.98
C LYS A 114 -7.69 -23.69 -11.68
N VAL A 115 -8.16 -22.96 -10.65
CA VAL A 115 -8.57 -23.61 -9.39
C VAL A 115 -9.73 -24.59 -9.63
N GLY A 116 -10.73 -24.19 -10.39
CA GLY A 116 -11.87 -25.08 -10.74
C GLY A 116 -11.47 -26.30 -11.59
N GLU A 117 -10.48 -26.15 -12.47
CA GLU A 117 -9.95 -27.27 -13.26
C GLU A 117 -9.16 -28.25 -12.39
N ILE A 118 -8.33 -27.74 -11.48
CA ILE A 118 -7.57 -28.55 -10.52
C ILE A 118 -8.51 -29.32 -9.60
N GLU A 119 -9.53 -28.66 -9.07
CA GLU A 119 -10.54 -29.33 -8.23
C GLU A 119 -11.24 -30.46 -8.93
N LYS A 120 -11.63 -30.27 -10.21
CA LYS A 120 -12.22 -31.34 -11.04
C LYS A 120 -11.25 -32.49 -11.26
N LYS A 121 -9.97 -32.20 -11.54
CA LYS A 121 -8.94 -33.23 -11.76
C LYS A 121 -8.66 -34.04 -10.48
N ILE A 122 -8.65 -33.36 -9.31
CA ILE A 122 -8.49 -34.03 -8.00
C ILE A 122 -9.68 -35.00 -7.77
N ARG A 123 -10.91 -34.51 -7.96
CA ARG A 123 -12.14 -35.36 -7.80
C ARG A 123 -12.17 -36.56 -8.75
N GLN A 124 -11.53 -36.43 -9.91
CA GLN A 124 -11.48 -37.49 -10.92
C GLN A 124 -10.24 -38.39 -10.79
N ASN A 125 -9.38 -38.16 -9.81
CA ASN A 125 -8.12 -38.91 -9.63
C ASN A 125 -7.19 -38.85 -10.87
N LYS A 126 -7.22 -37.74 -11.63
CA LYS A 126 -6.47 -37.54 -12.90
C LYS A 126 -5.38 -36.50 -12.81
N MET A 127 -4.83 -36.29 -11.63
CA MET A 127 -3.67 -35.40 -11.45
C MET A 127 -2.41 -36.04 -12.06
N ASP A 128 -1.69 -35.27 -12.86
CA ASP A 128 -0.41 -35.65 -13.44
C ASP A 128 0.75 -34.78 -12.91
N LEU A 129 1.98 -35.09 -13.34
CA LEU A 129 3.18 -34.34 -12.95
C LEU A 129 3.18 -32.90 -13.47
N ASN A 130 2.49 -32.62 -14.59
CA ASN A 130 2.37 -31.25 -15.11
C ASN A 130 1.46 -30.42 -14.23
N ASP A 131 0.38 -31.01 -13.70
CA ASP A 131 -0.50 -30.35 -12.73
C ASP A 131 0.27 -29.98 -11.45
N LEU A 132 1.15 -30.85 -10.98
CA LEU A 132 2.03 -30.56 -9.84
C LEU A 132 3.02 -29.44 -10.16
N LEU A 133 3.61 -29.43 -11.35
CA LEU A 133 4.52 -28.38 -11.81
C LEU A 133 3.78 -27.04 -11.89
N ASP A 134 2.56 -27.02 -12.40
CA ASP A 134 1.74 -25.82 -12.47
C ASP A 134 1.38 -25.27 -11.07
N GLN A 135 1.08 -26.15 -10.11
CA GLN A 135 0.86 -25.75 -8.71
C GLN A 135 2.13 -25.13 -8.10
N LEU A 136 3.29 -25.74 -8.30
CA LEU A 136 4.56 -25.20 -7.83
C LEU A 136 4.85 -23.82 -8.45
N ASN A 137 4.57 -23.66 -9.74
CA ASN A 137 4.74 -22.38 -10.43
C ASN A 137 3.75 -21.32 -9.91
N GLN A 138 2.53 -21.68 -9.54
CA GLN A 138 1.56 -20.76 -8.92
C GLN A 138 2.06 -20.29 -7.54
N VAL A 139 2.51 -21.22 -6.68
CA VAL A 139 3.09 -20.87 -5.37
C VAL A 139 4.30 -19.96 -5.56
N ARG A 140 5.15 -20.21 -6.56
CA ARG A 140 6.30 -19.35 -6.86
C ARG A 140 5.89 -17.95 -7.32
N LYS A 141 4.78 -17.80 -8.05
CA LYS A 141 4.22 -16.49 -8.47
C LYS A 141 3.64 -15.68 -7.33
N MET A 142 3.21 -16.31 -6.24
CA MET A 142 2.73 -15.63 -5.03
C MET A 142 3.83 -14.84 -4.31
N GLY A 143 5.09 -15.04 -4.71
CA GLY A 143 6.25 -14.32 -4.17
C GLY A 143 6.98 -15.09 -3.07
N PRO A 144 8.05 -14.53 -2.52
CA PRO A 144 8.82 -15.20 -1.48
C PRO A 144 7.98 -15.38 -0.22
N LEU A 145 8.01 -16.59 0.38
CA LEU A 145 7.30 -16.93 1.61
C LEU A 145 7.50 -15.91 2.73
N LYS A 146 8.67 -15.25 2.75
CA LYS A 146 8.98 -14.18 3.70
C LYS A 146 8.02 -12.98 3.59
N SER A 147 7.56 -12.62 2.39
CA SER A 147 6.62 -11.52 2.19
C SER A 147 5.18 -11.88 2.61
N ILE A 148 4.85 -13.17 2.63
CA ILE A 148 3.57 -13.67 3.14
C ILE A 148 3.61 -13.71 4.67
N LEU A 149 4.71 -14.20 5.24
CA LEU A 149 4.90 -14.30 6.69
C LEU A 149 4.91 -12.92 7.37
N SER A 150 5.53 -11.91 6.75
CA SER A 150 5.55 -10.54 7.31
C SER A 150 4.18 -9.84 7.37
N LYS A 151 3.18 -10.37 6.67
CA LYS A 151 1.80 -9.85 6.68
C LYS A 151 0.90 -10.57 7.70
N LEU A 152 1.38 -11.65 8.32
CA LEU A 152 0.62 -12.40 9.32
C LEU A 152 0.81 -11.79 10.71
N PRO A 153 -0.25 -11.63 11.50
CA PRO A 153 -0.15 -11.11 12.86
C PRO A 153 0.68 -12.05 13.75
N GLY A 154 1.65 -11.48 14.49
CA GLY A 154 2.44 -12.24 15.48
C GLY A 154 3.64 -13.02 14.93
N MET A 155 4.06 -12.78 13.68
CA MET A 155 5.24 -13.44 13.07
C MET A 155 6.34 -12.45 12.67
N GLU A 156 6.50 -11.36 13.42
CA GLU A 156 7.64 -10.45 13.28
C GLU A 156 8.93 -11.03 13.87
#